data_63eb1901e5d494cd9b8484f95195ce47
#
_entry.id   63eb1901e5d494cd9b8484f95195ce47
#
_cell.length_a   1.000
_cell.length_b   1.000
_cell.length_c   1.000
_cell.angle_alpha   90.00
_cell.angle_beta   90.00
_cell.angle_gamma   90.00
#
_symmetry.space_group_name_H-M   'P 1'
#
loop_
_entity.id
_entity.type
_entity.pdbx_description
1 polymer ?
#
loop_
_entity_poly.entity_id
_entity_poly.type
_entity_poly.pdbx_seq_one_letter_code
_entity_poly.pdbx_strand_id
1 'polypeptide(L)'
;DFIICCTNSTTSIALFALPILGGVFCERVLDIRTPWKSRKSVTALLTLLICAIGLYLGMKLGAHIDGDVQEGYASAYSRFSNPDTWWDHVEALPLAFLQLLGLNVQDSDLLASIEGVRAILTIFYALFLAIVPIIALCCYAKIEDAGVRVLIWAHWVVTAFILVGYLCGLLSAGIWRLSPIVCTSVLVSLAFLRWLYHKVETRRWCVLLCLPLAYLCLHDVHKVIEIPVNDYKESINYKLGEYLKDQNLTYGYASFWHSQAITVLEDSDVKIRTVNFTDDERGLEAGLYQSNKNWFEDQPGQDQYFLLMQ
;
A
#
# COMPACT_ATOMS: atom_id res chain seq x y z
N ASP A 1 -3.17 -0.79 -18.15
CA ASP A 1 -2.71 -0.67 -16.74
C ASP A 1 -3.87 -0.68 -15.74
N PHE A 2 -4.93 0.17 -15.88
CA PHE A 2 -6.04 0.23 -14.93
C PHE A 2 -6.75 -1.12 -14.74
N ILE A 3 -7.02 -1.88 -15.81
CA ILE A 3 -7.65 -3.21 -15.76
C ILE A 3 -6.79 -4.19 -14.95
N ILE A 4 -5.46 -4.16 -15.14
CA ILE A 4 -4.51 -4.99 -14.36
C ILE A 4 -4.55 -4.62 -12.88
N CYS A 5 -4.56 -3.32 -12.57
CA CYS A 5 -4.72 -2.87 -11.18
C CYS A 5 -6.03 -3.35 -10.56
N CYS A 6 -7.07 -3.58 -11.36
CA CYS A 6 -8.39 -4.01 -10.91
C CYS A 6 -8.55 -5.53 -10.77
N THR A 7 -7.52 -6.33 -10.97
CA THR A 7 -7.57 -7.80 -10.75
C THR A 7 -7.82 -8.14 -9.29
N ASN A 8 -7.21 -7.41 -8.34
CA ASN A 8 -7.59 -7.48 -6.93
C ASN A 8 -8.78 -6.53 -6.67
N SER A 9 -9.98 -7.06 -6.78
CA SER A 9 -11.22 -6.27 -6.80
C SER A 9 -11.41 -5.40 -5.55
N THR A 10 -11.21 -5.92 -4.37
CA THR A 10 -11.47 -5.19 -3.11
C THR A 10 -10.50 -4.04 -2.91
N THR A 11 -9.20 -4.28 -3.11
CA THR A 11 -8.16 -3.26 -3.02
C THR A 11 -8.36 -2.19 -4.09
N SER A 12 -8.70 -2.58 -5.31
CA SER A 12 -8.92 -1.65 -6.42
C SER A 12 -10.14 -0.77 -6.23
N ILE A 13 -11.22 -1.29 -5.66
CA ILE A 13 -12.38 -0.50 -5.30
C ILE A 13 -11.98 0.55 -4.26
N ALA A 14 -11.29 0.17 -3.19
CA ALA A 14 -10.93 1.06 -2.10
C ALA A 14 -9.89 2.12 -2.50
N LEU A 15 -8.85 1.75 -3.27
CA LEU A 15 -7.71 2.62 -3.55
C LEU A 15 -7.79 3.38 -4.88
N PHE A 16 -8.59 2.93 -5.84
CA PHE A 16 -8.70 3.56 -7.15
C PHE A 16 -10.12 4.00 -7.48
N ALA A 17 -11.08 3.06 -7.49
CA ALA A 17 -12.41 3.38 -7.98
C ALA A 17 -13.15 4.37 -7.07
N LEU A 18 -13.28 4.07 -5.79
CA LEU A 18 -13.97 4.97 -4.85
C LEU A 18 -13.34 6.35 -4.76
N PRO A 19 -11.98 6.50 -4.66
CA PRO A 19 -11.35 7.82 -4.68
C PRO A 19 -11.63 8.59 -5.98
N ILE A 20 -11.52 7.96 -7.15
CA ILE A 20 -11.80 8.62 -8.43
C ILE A 20 -13.28 8.99 -8.54
N LEU A 21 -14.18 8.07 -8.26
CA LEU A 21 -15.62 8.28 -8.32
C LEU A 21 -16.06 9.35 -7.30
N GLY A 22 -15.56 9.25 -6.06
CA GLY A 22 -15.81 10.21 -5.00
C GLY A 22 -15.26 11.59 -5.36
N GLY A 23 -14.05 11.66 -5.91
CA GLY A 23 -13.42 12.89 -6.37
C GLY A 23 -14.22 13.58 -7.47
N VAL A 24 -14.61 12.83 -8.51
CA VAL A 24 -15.44 13.36 -9.62
C VAL A 24 -16.82 13.77 -9.13
N PHE A 25 -17.44 12.98 -8.26
CA PHE A 25 -18.75 13.28 -7.69
C PHE A 25 -18.71 14.55 -6.84
N CYS A 26 -17.79 14.65 -5.89
CA CYS A 26 -17.65 15.81 -5.03
C CYS A 26 -17.31 17.09 -5.83
N GLU A 27 -16.39 16.99 -6.80
CA GLU A 27 -16.09 18.11 -7.67
C GLU A 27 -17.33 18.58 -8.42
N ARG A 28 -18.11 17.63 -8.95
CA ARG A 28 -19.31 17.96 -9.72
C ARG A 28 -20.44 18.52 -8.88
N VAL A 29 -20.66 17.99 -7.68
CA VAL A 29 -21.71 18.49 -6.76
C VAL A 29 -21.37 19.87 -6.23
N LEU A 30 -20.09 20.13 -5.93
CA LEU A 30 -19.64 21.41 -5.39
C LEU A 30 -19.43 22.49 -6.45
N ASP A 31 -19.36 22.11 -7.74
CA ASP A 31 -19.32 23.09 -8.85
C ASP A 31 -20.72 23.58 -9.22
N ILE A 32 -21.33 24.30 -8.28
CA ILE A 32 -22.70 24.86 -8.44
C ILE A 32 -22.82 25.81 -9.66
N ARG A 33 -21.70 26.38 -10.12
CA ARG A 33 -21.67 27.37 -11.22
C ARG A 33 -21.83 26.74 -12.60
N THR A 34 -21.55 25.47 -12.75
CA THR A 34 -21.57 24.79 -14.05
C THR A 34 -22.86 23.98 -14.21
N PRO A 35 -23.68 24.24 -15.26
CA PRO A 35 -24.91 23.51 -15.48
C PRO A 35 -24.66 22.01 -15.72
N TRP A 36 -25.61 21.17 -15.29
CA TRP A 36 -25.50 19.71 -15.41
C TRP A 36 -25.41 19.19 -16.86
N LYS A 37 -25.90 19.98 -17.83
CA LYS A 37 -25.80 19.65 -19.27
C LYS A 37 -24.49 20.12 -19.92
N SER A 38 -23.45 20.41 -19.14
CA SER A 38 -22.18 20.90 -19.65
C SER A 38 -21.26 19.72 -20.12
N ARG A 39 -20.20 20.07 -20.87
CA ARG A 39 -19.13 19.14 -21.23
C ARG A 39 -18.51 18.47 -20.01
N LYS A 40 -18.39 19.18 -18.89
CA LYS A 40 -17.87 18.63 -17.63
C LYS A 40 -18.70 17.44 -17.11
N SER A 41 -20.03 17.53 -17.21
CA SER A 41 -20.91 16.43 -16.80
C SER A 41 -20.77 15.21 -17.71
N VAL A 42 -20.58 15.43 -19.03
CA VAL A 42 -20.30 14.34 -19.97
C VAL A 42 -18.96 13.70 -19.65
N THR A 43 -17.92 14.50 -19.39
CA THR A 43 -16.61 13.96 -19.01
C THR A 43 -16.69 13.17 -17.70
N ALA A 44 -17.39 13.69 -16.69
CA ALA A 44 -17.63 12.98 -15.43
C ALA A 44 -18.32 11.62 -15.67
N LEU A 45 -19.39 11.61 -16.46
CA LEU A 45 -20.11 10.38 -16.81
C LEU A 45 -19.23 9.38 -17.56
N LEU A 46 -18.42 9.84 -18.52
CA LEU A 46 -17.46 8.99 -19.23
C LEU A 46 -16.40 8.42 -18.29
N THR A 47 -15.88 9.22 -17.35
CA THR A 47 -14.94 8.73 -16.34
C THR A 47 -15.56 7.64 -15.47
N LEU A 48 -16.81 7.84 -15.01
CA LEU A 48 -17.56 6.83 -14.26
C LEU A 48 -17.72 5.53 -15.07
N LEU A 49 -18.09 5.66 -16.33
CA LEU A 49 -18.28 4.51 -17.22
C LEU A 49 -16.98 3.76 -17.47
N ILE A 50 -15.88 4.46 -17.74
CA ILE A 50 -14.55 3.85 -17.93
C ILE A 50 -14.10 3.15 -16.66
N CYS A 51 -14.29 3.76 -15.48
CA CYS A 51 -13.98 3.12 -14.21
C CYS A 51 -14.81 1.84 -13.99
N ALA A 52 -16.11 1.89 -14.24
CA ALA A 52 -16.99 0.73 -14.09
C ALA A 52 -16.61 -0.42 -15.03
N ILE A 53 -16.33 -0.12 -16.31
CA ILE A 53 -15.89 -1.11 -17.29
C ILE A 53 -14.52 -1.69 -16.87
N GLY A 54 -13.57 -0.84 -16.50
CA GLY A 54 -12.24 -1.27 -16.06
C GLY A 54 -12.30 -2.16 -14.83
N LEU A 55 -13.12 -1.83 -13.84
CA LEU A 55 -13.37 -2.67 -12.67
C LEU A 55 -13.97 -4.03 -13.06
N TYR A 56 -15.02 -4.01 -13.87
CA TYR A 56 -15.68 -5.25 -14.31
C TYR A 56 -14.71 -6.18 -15.05
N LEU A 57 -13.95 -5.64 -16.02
CA LEU A 57 -12.96 -6.42 -16.77
C LEU A 57 -11.82 -6.91 -15.87
N GLY A 58 -11.34 -6.07 -14.96
CA GLY A 58 -10.32 -6.45 -13.99
C GLY A 58 -10.78 -7.55 -13.04
N MET A 59 -12.00 -7.45 -12.50
CA MET A 59 -12.60 -8.50 -11.67
C MET A 59 -12.74 -9.83 -12.43
N LYS A 60 -13.16 -9.78 -13.71
CA LYS A 60 -13.25 -10.99 -14.55
C LYS A 60 -11.88 -11.60 -14.82
N LEU A 61 -10.88 -10.76 -15.09
CA LEU A 61 -9.50 -11.21 -15.29
C LEU A 61 -8.92 -11.79 -13.99
N GLY A 62 -9.13 -11.14 -12.85
CA GLY A 62 -8.73 -11.63 -11.54
C GLY A 62 -9.35 -12.98 -11.23
N ALA A 63 -10.66 -13.13 -11.38
CA ALA A 63 -11.37 -14.39 -11.17
C ALA A 63 -10.88 -15.52 -12.08
N HIS A 64 -10.36 -15.19 -13.28
CA HIS A 64 -9.77 -16.18 -14.17
C HIS A 64 -8.35 -16.60 -13.73
N ILE A 65 -7.58 -15.64 -13.25
CA ILE A 65 -6.20 -15.88 -12.74
C ILE A 65 -6.25 -16.63 -11.40
N ASP A 66 -7.15 -16.18 -10.51
CA ASP A 66 -7.25 -16.66 -9.12
C ASP A 66 -8.15 -17.90 -8.97
N GLY A 67 -8.59 -18.54 -10.06
CA GLY A 67 -9.66 -19.54 -10.08
C GLY A 67 -9.59 -20.62 -8.99
N ASP A 68 -8.38 -21.01 -8.56
CA ASP A 68 -8.14 -22.00 -7.50
C ASP A 68 -7.59 -21.42 -6.19
N VAL A 69 -7.40 -20.10 -6.08
CA VAL A 69 -6.97 -19.46 -4.83
C VAL A 69 -8.13 -19.41 -3.84
N GLN A 70 -7.94 -19.97 -2.65
CA GLN A 70 -9.01 -20.13 -1.67
C GLN A 70 -9.29 -18.87 -0.88
N GLU A 71 -8.26 -18.20 -0.37
CA GLU A 71 -8.38 -16.99 0.44
C GLU A 71 -7.45 -15.91 -0.06
N GLY A 72 -8.02 -14.74 -0.31
CA GLY A 72 -7.27 -13.55 -0.68
C GLY A 72 -6.98 -12.66 0.53
N TYR A 73 -6.08 -11.71 0.32
CA TYR A 73 -5.68 -10.71 1.31
C TYR A 73 -6.88 -9.94 1.90
N ALA A 74 -7.91 -9.65 1.09
CA ALA A 74 -9.06 -8.89 1.52
C ALA A 74 -9.90 -9.63 2.57
N SER A 75 -10.06 -10.95 2.47
CA SER A 75 -10.84 -11.75 3.41
C SER A 75 -10.22 -11.74 4.81
N ALA A 76 -8.89 -11.75 4.89
CA ALA A 76 -8.16 -11.75 6.15
C ALA A 76 -8.17 -10.39 6.86
N TYR A 77 -8.11 -9.28 6.11
CA TYR A 77 -7.87 -7.96 6.68
C TYR A 77 -9.03 -6.96 6.58
N SER A 78 -10.10 -7.30 5.85
CA SER A 78 -11.33 -6.47 5.78
C SER A 78 -12.26 -6.76 6.95
N ARG A 79 -11.73 -6.74 8.18
CA ARG A 79 -12.48 -7.02 9.41
C ARG A 79 -12.24 -5.90 10.42
N PHE A 80 -13.24 -5.68 11.28
CA PHE A 80 -13.07 -4.82 12.43
C PHE A 80 -12.17 -5.50 13.48
N SER A 81 -11.28 -4.71 14.09
CA SER A 81 -10.57 -5.11 15.30
C SER A 81 -11.49 -5.00 16.53
N ASN A 82 -11.04 -5.52 17.69
CA ASN A 82 -11.75 -5.31 18.94
C ASN A 82 -11.87 -3.81 19.22
N PRO A 83 -13.09 -3.27 19.49
CA PRO A 83 -13.29 -1.86 19.80
C PRO A 83 -12.42 -1.33 20.96
N ASP A 84 -12.05 -2.18 21.92
CA ASP A 84 -11.17 -1.81 23.03
C ASP A 84 -9.78 -1.36 22.57
N THR A 85 -9.33 -1.80 21.38
CA THR A 85 -8.00 -1.44 20.82
C THR A 85 -8.03 -0.19 19.93
N TRP A 86 -9.20 0.38 19.64
CA TRP A 86 -9.28 1.50 18.70
C TRP A 86 -8.55 2.74 19.17
N TRP A 87 -8.56 2.98 20.49
CA TRP A 87 -7.84 4.12 21.05
C TRP A 87 -6.32 3.95 20.94
N ASP A 88 -5.82 2.74 21.15
CA ASP A 88 -4.41 2.42 20.99
C ASP A 88 -3.95 2.67 19.54
N HIS A 89 -4.82 2.37 18.56
CA HIS A 89 -4.53 2.67 17.15
C HIS A 89 -4.48 4.18 16.87
N VAL A 90 -5.32 4.99 17.54
CA VAL A 90 -5.27 6.46 17.44
C VAL A 90 -3.94 6.99 17.98
N GLU A 91 -3.51 6.50 19.14
CA GLU A 91 -2.25 6.92 19.77
C GLU A 91 -1.02 6.50 18.96
N ALA A 92 -1.07 5.32 18.35
CA ALA A 92 0.02 4.79 17.52
C ALA A 92 0.13 5.47 16.15
N LEU A 93 -0.96 6.06 15.61
CA LEU A 93 -1.03 6.57 14.25
C LEU A 93 0.06 7.59 13.89
N PRO A 94 0.37 8.62 14.72
CA PRO A 94 1.40 9.60 14.38
C PRO A 94 2.78 8.96 14.24
N LEU A 95 3.14 8.07 15.15
CA LEU A 95 4.42 7.35 15.10
C LEU A 95 4.47 6.40 13.90
N ALA A 96 3.40 5.65 13.64
CA ALA A 96 3.29 4.78 12.48
C ALA A 96 3.48 5.54 11.16
N PHE A 97 2.89 6.74 11.04
CA PHE A 97 3.07 7.59 9.87
C PHE A 97 4.50 8.09 9.72
N LEU A 98 5.16 8.49 10.81
CA LEU A 98 6.57 8.90 10.80
C LEU A 98 7.51 7.74 10.45
N GLN A 99 7.27 6.55 10.99
CA GLN A 99 8.04 5.35 10.69
C GLN A 99 7.90 4.92 9.22
N LEU A 100 6.69 5.04 8.66
CA LEU A 100 6.46 4.79 7.23
C LEU A 100 7.31 5.72 6.35
N LEU A 101 7.55 6.95 6.79
CA LEU A 101 8.40 7.94 6.10
C LEU A 101 9.90 7.77 6.42
N GLY A 102 10.27 6.70 7.11
CA GLY A 102 11.66 6.37 7.39
C GLY A 102 12.22 7.00 8.67
N LEU A 103 11.37 7.47 9.59
CA LEU A 103 11.83 7.90 10.91
C LEU A 103 12.30 6.66 11.69
N ASN A 104 13.61 6.61 11.96
CA ASN A 104 14.23 5.62 12.82
C ASN A 104 15.20 6.35 13.76
N VAL A 105 14.78 6.59 14.98
CA VAL A 105 15.55 7.32 16.01
C VAL A 105 15.74 6.41 17.20
N GLN A 106 16.97 6.33 17.68
CA GLN A 106 17.33 5.63 18.92
C GLN A 106 17.62 6.67 20.04
N ASP A 107 17.41 6.28 21.27
CA ASP A 107 17.65 7.16 22.43
C ASP A 107 19.10 7.68 22.54
N SER A 108 20.04 6.98 21.90
CA SER A 108 21.46 7.37 21.85
C SER A 108 21.79 8.38 20.73
N ASP A 109 20.85 8.69 19.83
CA ASP A 109 21.13 9.53 18.67
C ASP A 109 21.22 11.01 19.09
N LEU A 110 22.30 11.67 18.64
CA LEU A 110 22.49 13.10 18.89
C LEU A 110 21.71 13.92 17.86
N LEU A 111 21.02 14.97 18.30
CA LEU A 111 20.28 15.89 17.41
C LEU A 111 21.16 16.52 16.33
N ALA A 112 22.44 16.74 16.61
CA ALA A 112 23.40 17.32 15.66
C ALA A 112 24.12 16.28 14.80
N SER A 113 23.77 14.99 14.92
CA SER A 113 24.28 13.94 14.03
C SER A 113 23.59 13.99 12.66
N ILE A 114 24.11 13.24 11.69
CA ILE A 114 23.48 13.11 10.38
C ILE A 114 22.09 12.45 10.52
N GLU A 115 21.98 11.46 11.39
CA GLU A 115 20.74 10.74 11.71
C GLU A 115 19.73 11.68 12.36
N GLY A 116 20.17 12.53 13.32
CA GLY A 116 19.32 13.54 13.96
C GLY A 116 18.79 14.58 12.96
N VAL A 117 19.64 15.10 12.09
CA VAL A 117 19.23 16.04 11.04
C VAL A 117 18.23 15.37 10.08
N ARG A 118 18.48 14.12 9.70
CA ARG A 118 17.57 13.35 8.87
C ARG A 118 16.21 13.15 9.55
N ALA A 119 16.20 12.79 10.82
CA ALA A 119 14.97 12.65 11.61
C ALA A 119 14.15 13.96 11.62
N ILE A 120 14.80 15.10 11.84
CA ILE A 120 14.15 16.42 11.80
C ILE A 120 13.56 16.71 10.41
N LEU A 121 14.30 16.43 9.34
CA LEU A 121 13.80 16.58 7.97
C LEU A 121 12.61 15.66 7.66
N THR A 122 12.63 14.42 8.17
CA THR A 122 11.52 13.48 8.05
C THR A 122 10.27 13.98 8.76
N ILE A 123 10.41 14.52 9.98
CA ILE A 123 9.29 15.13 10.73
C ILE A 123 8.74 16.34 9.95
N PHE A 124 9.62 17.22 9.46
CA PHE A 124 9.19 18.36 8.66
C PHE A 124 8.44 17.92 7.38
N TYR A 125 8.92 16.88 6.73
CA TYR A 125 8.28 16.29 5.57
C TYR A 125 6.92 15.67 5.90
N ALA A 126 6.81 14.95 7.01
CA ALA A 126 5.54 14.40 7.48
C ALA A 126 4.50 15.50 7.73
N LEU A 127 4.91 16.59 8.39
CA LEU A 127 4.05 17.76 8.60
C LEU A 127 3.65 18.41 7.27
N PHE A 128 4.57 18.53 6.33
CA PHE A 128 4.29 19.02 4.99
C PHE A 128 3.22 18.18 4.28
N LEU A 129 3.37 16.86 4.28
CA LEU A 129 2.41 15.93 3.66
C LEU A 129 1.04 15.92 4.36
N ALA A 130 0.98 16.20 5.65
CA ALA A 130 -0.27 16.31 6.39
C ALA A 130 -0.97 17.65 6.17
N ILE A 131 -0.22 18.76 6.18
CA ILE A 131 -0.77 20.13 6.20
C ILE A 131 -1.12 20.60 4.79
N VAL A 132 -0.29 20.33 3.78
CA VAL A 132 -0.51 20.87 2.43
C VAL A 132 -1.83 20.40 1.79
N PRO A 133 -2.27 19.13 1.90
CA PRO A 133 -3.59 18.73 1.42
C PRO A 133 -4.75 19.44 2.14
N ILE A 134 -4.60 19.78 3.43
CA ILE A 134 -5.59 20.57 4.19
C ILE A 134 -5.66 21.98 3.62
N ILE A 135 -4.51 22.63 3.39
CA ILE A 135 -4.46 23.96 2.79
C ILE A 135 -5.04 23.93 1.37
N ALA A 136 -4.73 22.89 0.58
CA ALA A 136 -5.28 22.72 -0.76
C ALA A 136 -6.82 22.62 -0.73
N LEU A 137 -7.38 21.88 0.25
CA LEU A 137 -8.81 21.80 0.45
C LEU A 137 -9.41 23.17 0.85
N CYS A 138 -8.77 23.90 1.75
CA CYS A 138 -9.20 25.26 2.12
C CYS A 138 -9.15 26.24 0.93
N CYS A 139 -8.21 26.05 0.02
CA CYS A 139 -8.07 26.86 -1.19
C CYS A 139 -8.90 26.36 -2.38
N TYR A 140 -9.66 25.28 -2.22
CA TYR A 140 -10.40 24.58 -3.27
C TYR A 140 -11.18 25.50 -4.22
N ALA A 141 -11.94 26.46 -3.68
CA ALA A 141 -12.75 27.39 -4.45
C ALA A 141 -11.92 28.35 -5.35
N LYS A 142 -10.62 28.50 -5.08
CA LYS A 142 -9.70 29.37 -5.84
C LYS A 142 -8.96 28.60 -6.94
N ILE A 143 -9.03 27.28 -6.93
CA ILE A 143 -8.36 26.40 -7.89
C ILE A 143 -9.28 26.22 -9.11
N GLU A 144 -8.83 26.66 -10.28
CA GLU A 144 -9.61 26.61 -11.52
C GLU A 144 -9.52 25.24 -12.22
N ASP A 145 -8.39 24.54 -12.04
CA ASP A 145 -8.14 23.24 -12.66
C ASP A 145 -9.02 22.15 -12.02
N ALA A 146 -9.96 21.62 -12.80
CA ALA A 146 -10.88 20.57 -12.37
C ALA A 146 -10.15 19.28 -12.01
N GLY A 147 -9.03 18.95 -12.69
CA GLY A 147 -8.23 17.76 -12.39
C GLY A 147 -7.61 17.86 -11.01
N VAL A 148 -7.06 19.02 -10.64
CA VAL A 148 -6.51 19.26 -9.29
C VAL A 148 -7.62 19.18 -8.23
N ARG A 149 -8.81 19.70 -8.51
CA ARG A 149 -9.95 19.62 -7.60
C ARG A 149 -10.41 18.18 -7.38
N VAL A 150 -10.49 17.38 -8.44
CA VAL A 150 -10.80 15.95 -8.35
C VAL A 150 -9.74 15.21 -7.54
N LEU A 151 -8.46 15.52 -7.76
CA LEU A 151 -7.34 14.91 -7.03
C LEU A 151 -7.40 15.21 -5.52
N ILE A 152 -7.76 16.45 -5.14
CA ILE A 152 -7.93 16.83 -3.73
C ILE A 152 -9.02 15.96 -3.09
N TRP A 153 -10.18 15.83 -3.71
CA TRP A 153 -11.25 15.00 -3.17
C TRP A 153 -10.92 13.51 -3.17
N ALA A 154 -10.26 13.01 -4.22
CA ALA A 154 -9.80 11.63 -4.27
C ALA A 154 -8.85 11.30 -3.11
N HIS A 155 -7.92 12.22 -2.80
CA HIS A 155 -7.03 12.08 -1.62
C HIS A 155 -7.84 12.00 -0.32
N TRP A 156 -8.81 12.86 -0.11
CA TRP A 156 -9.60 12.84 1.13
C TRP A 156 -10.50 11.62 1.25
N VAL A 157 -11.02 11.12 0.12
CA VAL A 157 -11.79 9.87 0.10
C VAL A 157 -10.90 8.68 0.48
N VAL A 158 -9.72 8.51 -0.15
CA VAL A 158 -8.82 7.42 0.21
C VAL A 158 -8.30 7.55 1.63
N THR A 159 -7.98 8.77 2.07
CA THR A 159 -7.54 9.04 3.44
C THR A 159 -8.59 8.63 4.45
N ALA A 160 -9.86 8.99 4.24
CA ALA A 160 -10.96 8.59 5.13
C ALA A 160 -11.10 7.06 5.20
N PHE A 161 -11.07 6.37 4.05
CA PHE A 161 -11.15 4.90 4.01
C PHE A 161 -9.99 4.23 4.75
N ILE A 162 -8.76 4.66 4.47
CA ILE A 162 -7.59 4.07 5.11
C ILE A 162 -7.55 4.36 6.61
N LEU A 163 -7.89 5.59 7.03
CA LEU A 163 -7.94 5.93 8.46
C LEU A 163 -9.02 5.13 9.19
N VAL A 164 -10.23 5.00 8.64
CA VAL A 164 -11.27 4.17 9.24
C VAL A 164 -10.80 2.71 9.35
N GLY A 165 -10.23 2.15 8.28
CA GLY A 165 -9.70 0.79 8.31
C GLY A 165 -8.49 0.60 9.24
N TYR A 166 -7.67 1.64 9.44
CA TYR A 166 -6.55 1.62 10.37
C TYR A 166 -7.02 1.75 11.82
N LEU A 167 -7.91 2.69 12.11
CA LEU A 167 -8.36 2.97 13.49
C LEU A 167 -9.32 1.89 14.01
N CYS A 168 -10.26 1.46 13.18
CA CYS A 168 -11.33 0.55 13.58
C CYS A 168 -11.15 -0.88 13.07
N GLY A 169 -10.14 -1.15 12.24
CA GLY A 169 -9.97 -2.43 11.56
C GLY A 169 -8.59 -3.03 11.73
N LEU A 170 -8.39 -4.17 11.06
CA LEU A 170 -7.13 -4.92 11.10
C LEU A 170 -6.02 -4.29 10.26
N LEU A 171 -6.25 -3.13 9.59
CA LEU A 171 -5.20 -2.42 8.86
C LEU A 171 -4.08 -1.90 9.78
N SER A 172 -4.34 -1.70 11.06
CA SER A 172 -3.33 -1.31 12.07
C SER A 172 -2.21 -2.34 12.27
N ALA A 173 -2.41 -3.60 11.86
CA ALA A 173 -1.38 -4.63 11.92
C ALA A 173 -0.15 -4.37 11.03
N GLY A 174 -0.21 -3.40 10.11
CA GLY A 174 0.91 -3.08 9.22
C GLY A 174 1.01 -1.61 8.86
N ILE A 175 2.11 -0.95 9.25
CA ILE A 175 2.37 0.48 9.02
C ILE A 175 2.29 0.84 7.53
N TRP A 176 2.80 -0.02 6.65
CA TRP A 176 2.82 0.16 5.20
C TRP A 176 1.42 0.33 4.57
N ARG A 177 0.36 -0.01 5.30
CA ARG A 177 -1.03 0.18 4.85
C ARG A 177 -1.48 1.63 4.86
N LEU A 178 -0.72 2.53 5.49
CA LEU A 178 -0.89 3.98 5.39
C LEU A 178 -0.28 4.57 4.10
N SER A 179 0.50 3.80 3.33
CA SER A 179 1.17 4.29 2.12
C SER A 179 0.25 4.92 1.07
N PRO A 180 -1.02 4.51 0.86
CA PRO A 180 -1.90 5.21 -0.08
C PRO A 180 -2.17 6.66 0.31
N ILE A 181 -2.19 6.98 1.62
CA ILE A 181 -2.32 8.36 2.11
C ILE A 181 -1.08 9.16 1.72
N VAL A 182 0.11 8.60 1.93
CA VAL A 182 1.38 9.24 1.57
C VAL A 182 1.44 9.50 0.07
N CYS A 183 1.19 8.48 -0.76
CA CYS A 183 1.23 8.60 -2.22
C CYS A 183 0.28 9.68 -2.74
N THR A 184 -0.98 9.68 -2.29
CA THR A 184 -1.96 10.67 -2.74
C THR A 184 -1.68 12.06 -2.16
N SER A 185 -1.13 12.16 -0.94
CA SER A 185 -0.69 13.42 -0.35
C SER A 185 0.43 14.07 -1.14
N VAL A 186 1.43 13.28 -1.59
CA VAL A 186 2.51 13.76 -2.47
C VAL A 186 1.91 14.33 -3.77
N LEU A 187 0.99 13.60 -4.42
CA LEU A 187 0.37 14.04 -5.67
C LEU A 187 -0.41 15.35 -5.49
N VAL A 188 -1.23 15.46 -4.43
CA VAL A 188 -1.97 16.70 -4.12
C VAL A 188 -1.01 17.84 -3.82
N SER A 189 0.03 17.58 -3.02
CA SER A 189 1.02 18.61 -2.65
C SER A 189 1.75 19.15 -3.89
N LEU A 190 2.20 18.28 -4.78
CA LEU A 190 2.85 18.70 -6.03
C LEU A 190 1.91 19.49 -6.94
N ALA A 191 0.67 19.02 -7.10
CA ALA A 191 -0.32 19.72 -7.90
C ALA A 191 -0.66 21.11 -7.32
N PHE A 192 -0.78 21.20 -6.00
CA PHE A 192 -1.04 22.45 -5.28
C PHE A 192 0.15 23.41 -5.35
N LEU A 193 1.38 22.92 -5.15
CA LEU A 193 2.60 23.72 -5.30
C LEU A 193 2.76 24.24 -6.72
N ARG A 194 2.46 23.41 -7.75
CA ARG A 194 2.43 23.86 -9.15
C ARG A 194 1.44 25.01 -9.34
N TRP A 195 0.24 24.92 -8.77
CA TRP A 195 -0.76 25.99 -8.84
C TRP A 195 -0.27 27.27 -8.12
N LEU A 196 0.36 27.14 -6.94
CA LEU A 196 0.96 28.28 -6.22
C LEU A 196 2.14 28.89 -6.97
N TYR A 197 2.97 28.09 -7.63
CA TYR A 197 4.15 28.54 -8.37
C TYR A 197 3.79 29.49 -9.53
N HIS A 198 2.63 29.32 -10.12
CA HIS A 198 2.13 30.25 -11.14
C HIS A 198 1.72 31.61 -10.59
N LYS A 199 1.63 31.76 -9.26
CA LYS A 199 1.41 33.05 -8.59
C LYS A 199 2.78 33.65 -8.25
N VAL A 200 3.07 34.82 -8.84
CA VAL A 200 4.39 35.48 -8.74
C VAL A 200 4.87 35.66 -7.29
N GLU A 201 3.92 35.99 -6.38
CA GLU A 201 4.24 36.27 -4.97
C GLU A 201 4.70 35.02 -4.18
N THR A 202 4.26 33.84 -4.57
CA THR A 202 4.53 32.60 -3.82
C THR A 202 5.63 31.73 -4.43
N ARG A 203 6.12 32.09 -5.63
CA ARG A 203 7.07 31.26 -6.40
C ARG A 203 8.33 30.85 -5.66
N ARG A 204 8.94 31.78 -4.92
CA ARG A 204 10.18 31.51 -4.15
C ARG A 204 9.94 30.50 -3.01
N TRP A 205 8.81 30.63 -2.32
CA TRP A 205 8.42 29.73 -1.24
C TRP A 205 8.14 28.32 -1.74
N CYS A 206 7.52 28.17 -2.92
CA CYS A 206 7.30 26.86 -3.53
C CYS A 206 8.61 26.12 -3.80
N VAL A 207 9.64 26.82 -4.29
CA VAL A 207 10.97 26.22 -4.53
C VAL A 207 11.59 25.78 -3.20
N LEU A 208 11.55 26.63 -2.17
CA LEU A 208 12.11 26.29 -0.85
C LEU A 208 11.42 25.09 -0.23
N LEU A 209 10.10 24.98 -0.37
CA LEU A 209 9.33 23.83 0.14
C LEU A 209 9.61 22.51 -0.60
N CYS A 210 10.07 22.58 -1.85
CA CYS A 210 10.45 21.39 -2.61
C CYS A 210 11.84 20.85 -2.23
N LEU A 211 12.73 21.64 -1.64
CA LEU A 211 14.11 21.21 -1.33
C LEU A 211 14.19 20.04 -0.34
N PRO A 212 13.49 20.05 0.82
CA PRO A 212 13.51 18.91 1.74
C PRO A 212 12.94 17.64 1.09
N LEU A 213 11.88 17.79 0.29
CA LEU A 213 11.28 16.69 -0.45
C LEU A 213 12.26 16.08 -1.44
N ALA A 214 12.95 16.91 -2.23
CA ALA A 214 13.97 16.46 -3.17
C ALA A 214 15.12 15.73 -2.46
N TYR A 215 15.57 16.26 -1.33
CA TYR A 215 16.62 15.63 -0.52
C TYR A 215 16.21 14.23 -0.06
N LEU A 216 15.01 14.07 0.54
CA LEU A 216 14.53 12.78 1.01
C LEU A 216 14.37 11.78 -0.13
N CYS A 217 13.78 12.21 -1.26
CA CYS A 217 13.66 11.34 -2.43
C CYS A 217 15.02 10.88 -2.97
N LEU A 218 15.98 11.77 -3.06
CA LEU A 218 17.34 11.43 -3.53
C LEU A 218 18.06 10.49 -2.56
N HIS A 219 17.88 10.73 -1.25
CA HIS A 219 18.46 9.86 -0.23
C HIS A 219 17.86 8.45 -0.26
N ASP A 220 16.55 8.33 -0.40
CA ASP A 220 15.88 7.02 -0.45
C ASP A 220 16.21 6.27 -1.74
N VAL A 221 16.28 6.98 -2.89
CA VAL A 221 16.77 6.41 -4.15
C VAL A 221 18.21 5.91 -4.00
N HIS A 222 19.08 6.69 -3.37
CA HIS A 222 20.47 6.29 -3.12
C HIS A 222 20.54 5.00 -2.30
N LYS A 223 19.76 4.90 -1.20
CA LYS A 223 19.71 3.69 -0.39
C LYS A 223 19.25 2.46 -1.18
N VAL A 224 18.24 2.62 -2.05
CA VAL A 224 17.78 1.51 -2.90
C VAL A 224 18.85 1.07 -3.89
N ILE A 225 19.62 2.03 -4.46
CA ILE A 225 20.70 1.72 -5.40
C ILE A 225 21.89 1.03 -4.69
N GLU A 226 22.11 1.33 -3.42
CA GLU A 226 23.18 0.71 -2.62
C GLU A 226 22.89 -0.75 -2.24
N ILE A 227 21.64 -1.23 -2.34
CA ILE A 227 21.31 -2.63 -2.07
C ILE A 227 21.97 -3.51 -3.13
N PRO A 228 22.86 -4.44 -2.75
CA PRO A 228 23.49 -5.35 -3.71
C PRO A 228 22.46 -6.20 -4.43
N VAL A 229 22.63 -6.40 -5.74
CA VAL A 229 21.69 -7.20 -6.56
C VAL A 229 21.48 -8.61 -6.00
N ASN A 230 22.48 -9.15 -5.33
CA ASN A 230 22.46 -10.50 -4.75
C ASN A 230 22.24 -10.51 -3.23
N ASP A 231 21.76 -9.41 -2.64
CA ASP A 231 21.54 -9.29 -1.19
C ASP A 231 20.59 -10.39 -0.64
N TYR A 232 19.60 -10.80 -1.46
CA TYR A 232 18.70 -11.89 -1.12
C TYR A 232 19.40 -13.20 -0.77
N LYS A 233 20.64 -13.47 -1.31
CA LYS A 233 21.42 -14.66 -1.03
C LYS A 233 21.95 -14.71 0.41
N GLU A 234 22.04 -13.56 1.05
CA GLU A 234 22.39 -13.47 2.47
C GLU A 234 21.21 -13.75 3.39
N SER A 235 19.98 -13.75 2.85
CA SER A 235 18.78 -14.03 3.64
C SER A 235 18.78 -15.46 4.18
N ILE A 236 18.21 -15.63 5.38
CA ILE A 236 18.08 -16.94 6.01
C ILE A 236 17.20 -17.88 5.19
N ASN A 237 16.20 -17.36 4.50
CA ASN A 237 15.31 -18.15 3.65
C ASN A 237 16.03 -18.73 2.42
N TYR A 238 16.92 -17.94 1.79
CA TYR A 238 17.72 -18.44 0.68
C TYR A 238 18.69 -19.53 1.12
N LYS A 239 19.45 -19.28 2.19
CA LYS A 239 20.40 -20.27 2.74
C LYS A 239 19.71 -21.58 3.17
N LEU A 240 18.51 -21.47 3.72
CA LEU A 240 17.68 -22.62 4.07
C LEU A 240 17.18 -23.36 2.83
N GLY A 241 16.77 -22.63 1.79
CA GLY A 241 16.37 -23.22 0.50
C GLY A 241 17.49 -24.02 -0.14
N GLU A 242 18.68 -23.44 -0.26
CA GLU A 242 19.88 -24.14 -0.75
C GLU A 242 20.18 -25.40 0.06
N TYR A 243 20.13 -25.33 1.42
CA TYR A 243 20.32 -26.48 2.27
C TYR A 243 19.29 -27.60 2.00
N LEU A 244 18.02 -27.26 1.87
CA LEU A 244 16.97 -28.23 1.57
C LEU A 244 17.21 -28.90 0.20
N LYS A 245 17.62 -28.14 -0.79
CA LYS A 245 17.97 -28.61 -2.13
C LYS A 245 19.16 -29.59 -2.09
N ASP A 246 20.20 -29.26 -1.35
CA ASP A 246 21.38 -30.12 -1.17
C ASP A 246 21.03 -31.45 -0.47
N GLN A 247 20.00 -31.46 0.39
CA GLN A 247 19.49 -32.65 1.04
C GLN A 247 18.44 -33.41 0.20
N ASN A 248 18.16 -32.99 -1.04
CA ASN A 248 17.09 -33.51 -1.90
C ASN A 248 15.68 -33.40 -1.28
N LEU A 249 15.45 -32.45 -0.39
CA LEU A 249 14.17 -32.15 0.24
C LEU A 249 13.43 -31.13 -0.62
N THR A 250 12.73 -31.61 -1.65
CA THR A 250 12.15 -30.73 -2.68
C THR A 250 10.69 -30.37 -2.44
N TYR A 251 9.99 -31.05 -1.51
CA TYR A 251 8.58 -30.75 -1.20
C TYR A 251 8.31 -30.83 0.29
N GLY A 252 7.69 -29.79 0.85
CA GLY A 252 7.42 -29.75 2.28
C GLY A 252 6.39 -28.70 2.69
N TYR A 253 6.28 -28.54 3.99
CA TYR A 253 5.32 -27.67 4.64
C TYR A 253 6.00 -26.76 5.65
N ALA A 254 5.52 -25.51 5.76
CA ALA A 254 6.03 -24.53 6.71
C ALA A 254 4.96 -23.48 7.06
N SER A 255 5.27 -22.62 8.01
CA SER A 255 4.48 -21.40 8.24
C SER A 255 4.51 -20.48 7.01
N PHE A 256 3.52 -19.62 6.88
CA PHE A 256 3.34 -18.71 5.73
C PHE A 256 4.60 -17.93 5.34
N TRP A 257 5.32 -17.39 6.31
CA TRP A 257 6.48 -16.53 6.07
C TRP A 257 7.69 -17.25 5.46
N HIS A 258 7.83 -18.54 5.69
CA HIS A 258 8.91 -19.35 5.13
C HIS A 258 8.50 -20.07 3.85
N SER A 259 7.27 -20.55 3.77
CA SER A 259 6.81 -21.38 2.66
C SER A 259 6.94 -20.70 1.32
N GLN A 260 6.35 -19.53 1.17
CA GLN A 260 6.31 -18.84 -0.12
C GLN A 260 7.66 -18.19 -0.46
N ALA A 261 8.36 -17.62 0.54
CA ALA A 261 9.64 -16.98 0.33
C ALA A 261 10.68 -17.95 -0.22
N ILE A 262 10.82 -19.12 0.40
CA ILE A 262 11.80 -20.15 -0.05
C ILE A 262 11.41 -20.68 -1.44
N THR A 263 10.13 -20.97 -1.67
CA THR A 263 9.68 -21.48 -2.98
C THR A 263 10.01 -20.51 -4.12
N VAL A 264 9.87 -19.20 -3.89
CA VAL A 264 10.21 -18.17 -4.89
C VAL A 264 11.72 -18.01 -5.05
N LEU A 265 12.45 -17.98 -3.95
CA LEU A 265 13.91 -17.80 -3.99
C LEU A 265 14.65 -18.95 -4.66
N GLU A 266 14.09 -20.16 -4.61
CA GLU A 266 14.62 -21.37 -5.25
C GLU A 266 13.98 -21.68 -6.63
N ASP A 267 13.38 -20.70 -7.28
CA ASP A 267 12.74 -20.86 -8.60
C ASP A 267 11.78 -22.05 -8.70
N SER A 268 11.16 -22.41 -7.57
CA SER A 268 10.29 -23.60 -7.40
C SER A 268 10.98 -24.95 -7.46
N ASP A 269 12.31 -25.02 -7.37
CA ASP A 269 13.04 -26.30 -7.18
C ASP A 269 12.71 -26.92 -5.82
N VAL A 270 12.53 -26.07 -4.79
CA VAL A 270 12.03 -26.46 -3.47
C VAL A 270 10.63 -25.86 -3.31
N LYS A 271 9.63 -26.72 -3.18
CA LYS A 271 8.21 -26.34 -3.06
C LYS A 271 7.76 -26.50 -1.62
N ILE A 272 7.54 -25.39 -0.94
CA ILE A 272 7.02 -25.39 0.43
C ILE A 272 5.61 -24.83 0.44
N ARG A 273 4.68 -25.53 1.12
CA ARG A 273 3.28 -25.14 1.21
C ARG A 273 2.95 -24.68 2.61
N THR A 274 2.06 -23.71 2.69
CA THR A 274 1.69 -23.11 3.96
C THR A 274 0.80 -24.04 4.77
N VAL A 275 1.15 -24.29 6.02
CA VAL A 275 0.29 -24.97 6.99
C VAL A 275 0.15 -24.11 8.24
N ASN A 276 -1.00 -24.23 8.89
CA ASN A 276 -1.31 -23.64 10.18
C ASN A 276 -1.50 -24.74 11.22
N PHE A 277 -1.35 -24.40 12.49
CA PHE A 277 -1.81 -25.28 13.55
C PHE A 277 -3.34 -25.27 13.61
N THR A 278 -3.93 -26.42 13.92
CA THR A 278 -5.36 -26.49 14.24
C THR A 278 -5.67 -25.70 15.52
N ASP A 279 -6.92 -25.31 15.72
CA ASP A 279 -7.34 -24.51 16.89
C ASP A 279 -6.99 -25.16 18.23
N ASP A 280 -6.91 -26.50 18.27
CA ASP A 280 -6.51 -27.26 19.44
C ASP A 280 -4.98 -27.49 19.57
N GLU A 281 -4.20 -26.91 18.65
CA GLU A 281 -2.72 -27.04 18.55
C GLU A 281 -2.19 -28.47 18.44
N ARG A 282 -3.05 -29.45 18.10
CA ARG A 282 -2.68 -30.88 18.05
C ARG A 282 -2.45 -31.40 16.64
N GLY A 283 -2.77 -30.61 15.64
CA GLY A 283 -2.65 -31.00 14.24
C GLY A 283 -2.21 -29.85 13.35
N LEU A 284 -2.04 -30.17 12.07
CA LEU A 284 -1.76 -29.20 11.03
C LEU A 284 -2.92 -29.20 10.04
N GLU A 285 -3.27 -28.03 9.57
CA GLU A 285 -4.25 -27.82 8.52
C GLU A 285 -3.65 -27.01 7.37
N ALA A 286 -4.24 -27.12 6.18
CA ALA A 286 -3.81 -26.36 5.02
C ALA A 286 -3.98 -24.86 5.25
N GLY A 287 -2.91 -24.10 5.09
CA GLY A 287 -2.95 -22.64 5.13
C GLY A 287 -3.48 -22.09 3.80
N LEU A 288 -4.79 -21.88 3.71
CA LEU A 288 -5.48 -21.50 2.47
C LEU A 288 -5.27 -20.04 2.06
N TYR A 289 -4.71 -19.22 2.94
CA TYR A 289 -4.41 -17.83 2.62
C TYR A 289 -3.38 -17.72 1.50
N GLN A 290 -3.78 -17.09 0.38
CA GLN A 290 -2.97 -16.96 -0.84
C GLN A 290 -2.40 -18.31 -1.36
N SER A 291 -3.12 -19.39 -1.17
CA SER A 291 -2.71 -20.73 -1.54
C SER A 291 -3.74 -21.36 -2.48
N ASN A 292 -3.26 -22.25 -3.35
CA ASN A 292 -4.10 -23.07 -4.20
C ASN A 292 -4.39 -24.41 -3.47
N LYS A 293 -5.66 -24.81 -3.40
CA LYS A 293 -6.07 -26.06 -2.73
C LYS A 293 -5.37 -27.29 -3.29
N ASN A 294 -5.06 -27.29 -4.61
CA ASN A 294 -4.41 -28.42 -5.28
C ASN A 294 -2.96 -28.63 -4.81
N TRP A 295 -2.39 -27.66 -4.10
CA TRP A 295 -1.06 -27.80 -3.49
C TRP A 295 -1.01 -28.76 -2.31
N PHE A 296 -2.17 -29.09 -1.76
CA PHE A 296 -2.31 -29.97 -0.59
C PHE A 296 -2.81 -31.37 -0.98
N GLU A 297 -3.01 -31.64 -2.28
CA GLU A 297 -3.29 -32.96 -2.80
C GLU A 297 -1.99 -33.76 -2.94
N ASP A 298 -2.10 -35.08 -3.00
CA ASP A 298 -0.95 -35.97 -3.21
C ASP A 298 -0.18 -35.58 -4.47
N GLN A 299 1.12 -35.39 -4.34
CA GLN A 299 1.98 -35.01 -5.46
C GLN A 299 2.55 -36.27 -6.12
N PRO A 300 2.21 -36.57 -7.38
CA PRO A 300 2.73 -37.76 -8.07
C PRO A 300 4.26 -37.77 -8.13
N GLY A 301 4.88 -38.85 -7.67
CA GLY A 301 6.33 -39.01 -7.71
C GLY A 301 7.10 -38.39 -6.54
N GLN A 302 6.39 -37.91 -5.52
CA GLN A 302 6.99 -37.34 -4.30
C GLN A 302 6.95 -38.37 -3.17
N ASP A 303 8.10 -38.99 -2.88
CA ASP A 303 8.21 -40.05 -1.87
C ASP A 303 8.57 -39.52 -0.47
N GLN A 304 9.09 -38.29 -0.38
CA GLN A 304 9.54 -37.69 0.87
C GLN A 304 8.96 -36.28 1.04
N TYR A 305 8.44 -36.01 2.23
CA TYR A 305 7.95 -34.71 2.65
C TYR A 305 8.69 -34.25 3.89
N PHE A 306 8.91 -32.95 4.01
CA PHE A 306 9.49 -32.36 5.22
C PHE A 306 8.55 -31.31 5.83
N LEU A 307 8.76 -31.03 7.10
CA LEU A 307 8.06 -29.99 7.85
C LEU A 307 9.09 -29.07 8.51
N LEU A 308 8.99 -27.77 8.22
CA LEU A 308 9.77 -26.74 8.90
C LEU A 308 8.91 -26.16 10.02
N MET A 309 9.33 -26.37 11.25
CA MET A 309 8.73 -25.78 12.45
C MET A 309 9.72 -24.80 13.08
N GLN A 310 9.19 -23.71 13.57
CA GLN A 310 9.92 -22.70 14.35
C GLN A 310 9.69 -22.92 15.82
#